data_07a0d2bdcce73702cfffaaf738368fad
#
_entry.id   07a0d2bdcce73702cfffaaf738368fad
#
_cell.length_a   1.000
_cell.length_b   1.000
_cell.length_c   1.000
_cell.angle_alpha   90.00
_cell.angle_beta   90.00
_cell.angle_gamma   90.00
#
_symmetry.space_group_name_H-M   'P 1'
#
loop_
_entity.id
_entity.type
_entity.pdbx_description
1 polymer ?
#
loop_
_entity_poly.entity_id
_entity_poly.type
_entity_poly.pdbx_seq_one_letter_code
_entity_poly.pdbx_strand_id
1 'polypeptide(L)'
;MSGFSNWLSQVSAVTKFGLMGIPQRRGSVAAAVFGVAGVVGVLVGVLSMAVGFKHAMAASGAPDSAIVLRSGADNEMVSGFGKDETRLMADAPGLAKAPEGPLASAELFVIINLPKRSTGTDANVPLRGVEQPAFHVRENMKIVQGRNFDWGKNEVIVGVGAAQEFSGLEVGRKLKVGRNDWQVVGTFTAGGGTAELEIWTDATVLQAAYHRGNSFQSVYAKLSSPESFQQFKDALTTDPRLNVKVLRQPDYFAEQSTAVTTLITILGFIIAGLMAVGAVFGALNTMYNSVSTRTREIATLRALGFGSGAVVVSVMLESLVVAVVGGLIGAGVAYLVFNGFHASTMNFQSFSQVTFAFTVTPELLIRGIIWATAIGLIGGLLPALRAARLPIADALREL
;
A
#
# COMPACT_ATOMS: atom_id res chain seq x y z
N MET A 1 -45.77 -16.56 -19.48
CA MET A 1 -45.23 -15.88 -18.26
C MET A 1 -45.43 -16.69 -16.96
N SER A 2 -46.29 -17.70 -16.92
CA SER A 2 -46.55 -18.48 -15.70
C SER A 2 -45.43 -19.44 -15.22
N GLY A 3 -44.61 -19.99 -16.08
CA GLY A 3 -43.56 -20.92 -15.68
C GLY A 3 -42.36 -20.31 -14.95
N PHE A 4 -41.91 -19.12 -15.38
CA PHE A 4 -40.79 -18.40 -14.76
C PHE A 4 -41.16 -17.81 -13.37
N SER A 5 -42.37 -17.26 -13.25
CA SER A 5 -42.88 -16.76 -11.96
C SER A 5 -43.05 -17.89 -10.92
N ASN A 6 -43.54 -19.03 -11.38
CA ASN A 6 -43.67 -20.25 -10.52
C ASN A 6 -42.28 -20.77 -10.09
N TRP A 7 -41.31 -20.79 -11.01
CA TRP A 7 -39.92 -21.16 -10.68
C TRP A 7 -39.29 -20.24 -9.67
N LEU A 8 -39.43 -18.90 -9.80
CA LEU A 8 -38.95 -17.93 -8.83
C LEU A 8 -39.57 -18.10 -7.44
N SER A 9 -40.88 -18.39 -7.38
CA SER A 9 -41.56 -18.67 -6.10
C SER A 9 -41.03 -19.94 -5.44
N GLN A 10 -40.74 -20.99 -6.24
CA GLN A 10 -40.10 -22.21 -5.74
C GLN A 10 -38.71 -21.94 -5.16
N VAL A 11 -37.84 -21.19 -5.91
CA VAL A 11 -36.52 -20.79 -5.43
C VAL A 11 -36.62 -20.03 -4.11
N SER A 12 -37.49 -19.03 -4.04
CA SER A 12 -37.71 -18.22 -2.86
C SER A 12 -38.14 -19.06 -1.64
N ALA A 13 -39.11 -19.96 -1.85
CA ALA A 13 -39.60 -20.83 -0.76
C ALA A 13 -38.51 -21.78 -0.23
N VAL A 14 -37.80 -22.46 -1.13
CA VAL A 14 -36.72 -23.41 -0.76
C VAL A 14 -35.55 -22.66 -0.09
N THR A 15 -35.16 -21.48 -0.60
CA THR A 15 -34.10 -20.65 -0.01
C THR A 15 -34.46 -20.16 1.38
N LYS A 16 -35.69 -19.64 1.56
CA LYS A 16 -36.16 -19.20 2.89
C LYS A 16 -36.11 -20.32 3.89
N PHE A 17 -36.55 -21.52 3.50
CA PHE A 17 -36.50 -22.71 4.32
C PHE A 17 -35.06 -23.10 4.66
N GLY A 18 -34.12 -23.02 3.68
CA GLY A 18 -32.68 -23.24 3.85
C GLY A 18 -32.05 -22.33 4.89
N LEU A 19 -32.32 -21.05 4.74
CA LEU A 19 -31.77 -20.03 5.65
C LEU A 19 -32.31 -20.15 7.08
N MET A 20 -33.59 -20.54 7.24
CA MET A 20 -34.17 -20.78 8.57
C MET A 20 -33.52 -21.97 9.32
N GLY A 21 -32.90 -22.92 8.62
CA GLY A 21 -32.15 -24.03 9.20
C GLY A 21 -30.72 -23.68 9.65
N ILE A 22 -30.20 -22.47 9.36
CA ILE A 22 -28.85 -22.05 9.75
C ILE A 22 -28.60 -22.12 11.28
N PRO A 23 -29.54 -21.68 12.16
CA PRO A 23 -29.31 -21.74 13.60
C PRO A 23 -29.08 -23.16 14.14
N GLN A 24 -29.63 -24.17 13.49
CA GLN A 24 -29.47 -25.59 13.89
C GLN A 24 -28.05 -26.10 13.58
N ARG A 25 -27.32 -25.43 12.67
CA ARG A 25 -26.00 -25.79 12.15
C ARG A 25 -24.95 -24.72 12.44
N ARG A 26 -25.18 -23.92 13.48
CA ARG A 26 -24.35 -22.72 13.77
C ARG A 26 -22.85 -23.01 13.83
N GLY A 27 -22.44 -24.18 14.30
CA GLY A 27 -21.02 -24.53 14.40
C GLY A 27 -20.33 -24.66 13.04
N SER A 28 -20.92 -25.42 12.10
CA SER A 28 -20.34 -25.59 10.75
C SER A 28 -20.44 -24.31 9.92
N VAL A 29 -21.56 -23.57 10.04
CA VAL A 29 -21.72 -22.29 9.36
C VAL A 29 -20.71 -21.27 9.89
N ALA A 30 -20.53 -21.18 11.23
CA ALA A 30 -19.52 -20.30 11.82
C ALA A 30 -18.11 -20.65 11.30
N ALA A 31 -17.74 -21.93 11.21
CA ALA A 31 -16.44 -22.32 10.68
C ALA A 31 -16.24 -21.85 9.22
N ALA A 32 -17.28 -21.97 8.37
CA ALA A 32 -17.21 -21.47 6.99
C ALA A 32 -17.11 -19.94 6.94
N VAL A 33 -17.91 -19.23 7.76
CA VAL A 33 -17.85 -17.76 7.87
C VAL A 33 -16.47 -17.31 8.32
N PHE A 34 -15.88 -17.93 9.35
CA PHE A 34 -14.52 -17.62 9.81
C PHE A 34 -13.47 -17.90 8.76
N GLY A 35 -13.59 -19.03 8.01
CA GLY A 35 -12.67 -19.33 6.92
C GLY A 35 -12.68 -18.26 5.84
N VAL A 36 -13.86 -17.85 5.37
CA VAL A 36 -14.00 -16.78 4.36
C VAL A 36 -13.56 -15.43 4.93
N ALA A 37 -13.94 -15.11 6.18
CA ALA A 37 -13.53 -13.87 6.84
C ALA A 37 -12.00 -13.77 6.96
N GLY A 38 -11.33 -14.89 7.29
CA GLY A 38 -9.88 -14.94 7.34
C GLY A 38 -9.22 -14.64 5.99
N VAL A 39 -9.72 -15.25 4.89
CA VAL A 39 -9.20 -14.97 3.53
C VAL A 39 -9.35 -13.51 3.17
N VAL A 40 -10.56 -12.95 3.37
CA VAL A 40 -10.82 -11.53 3.05
C VAL A 40 -10.03 -10.61 3.93
N GLY A 41 -9.93 -10.89 5.24
CA GLY A 41 -9.15 -10.12 6.19
C GLY A 41 -7.67 -10.02 5.81
N VAL A 42 -7.06 -11.17 5.49
CA VAL A 42 -5.65 -11.22 5.04
C VAL A 42 -5.46 -10.53 3.71
N LEU A 43 -6.32 -10.78 2.72
CA LEU A 43 -6.23 -10.15 1.40
C LEU A 43 -6.29 -8.62 1.51
N VAL A 44 -7.31 -8.10 2.20
CA VAL A 44 -7.49 -6.66 2.40
C VAL A 44 -6.33 -6.08 3.21
N GLY A 45 -5.89 -6.75 4.28
CA GLY A 45 -4.77 -6.33 5.10
C GLY A 45 -3.47 -6.19 4.31
N VAL A 46 -3.09 -7.21 3.53
CA VAL A 46 -1.86 -7.18 2.72
C VAL A 46 -1.95 -6.14 1.60
N LEU A 47 -3.09 -6.05 0.90
CA LEU A 47 -3.26 -5.06 -0.15
C LEU A 47 -3.32 -3.63 0.39
N SER A 48 -3.84 -3.41 1.61
CA SER A 48 -3.83 -2.09 2.26
C SER A 48 -2.42 -1.60 2.59
N MET A 49 -1.48 -2.53 2.84
CA MET A 49 -0.06 -2.22 2.98
C MET A 49 0.52 -1.66 1.67
N ALA A 50 0.24 -2.31 0.53
CA ALA A 50 0.70 -1.84 -0.78
C ALA A 50 0.12 -0.46 -1.15
N VAL A 51 -1.17 -0.24 -0.87
CA VAL A 51 -1.82 1.06 -1.10
C VAL A 51 -1.25 2.14 -0.19
N GLY A 52 -1.07 1.85 1.09
CA GLY A 52 -0.48 2.80 2.05
C GLY A 52 0.94 3.21 1.67
N PHE A 53 1.78 2.24 1.29
CA PHE A 53 3.13 2.51 0.80
C PHE A 53 3.11 3.41 -0.45
N LYS A 54 2.26 3.08 -1.43
CA LYS A 54 2.10 3.90 -2.64
C LYS A 54 1.64 5.33 -2.31
N HIS A 55 0.72 5.50 -1.36
CA HIS A 55 0.24 6.82 -0.93
C HIS A 55 1.35 7.63 -0.26
N ALA A 56 2.14 7.02 0.64
CA ALA A 56 3.27 7.70 1.28
C ALA A 56 4.32 8.15 0.25
N MET A 57 4.60 7.33 -0.74
CA MET A 57 5.51 7.69 -1.83
C MET A 57 4.93 8.81 -2.71
N ALA A 58 3.66 8.74 -3.07
CA ALA A 58 3.00 9.77 -3.88
C ALA A 58 2.89 11.13 -3.16
N ALA A 59 2.71 11.13 -1.83
CA ALA A 59 2.69 12.35 -1.01
C ALA A 59 4.05 13.08 -0.98
N SER A 60 5.12 12.43 -1.43
CA SER A 60 6.47 13.01 -1.44
C SER A 60 6.73 13.93 -2.64
N GLY A 61 5.82 14.01 -3.61
CA GLY A 61 5.99 14.80 -4.82
C GLY A 61 4.83 15.76 -5.10
N ALA A 62 5.16 16.95 -5.63
CA ALA A 62 4.18 17.90 -6.14
C ALA A 62 4.14 17.84 -7.69
N PRO A 63 2.97 18.12 -8.33
CA PRO A 63 2.83 18.05 -9.80
C PRO A 63 3.75 19.02 -10.56
N ASP A 64 4.11 20.12 -9.92
CA ASP A 64 5.00 21.19 -10.41
C ASP A 64 6.43 21.05 -9.90
N SER A 65 6.81 19.88 -9.43
CA SER A 65 8.18 19.59 -8.99
C SER A 65 8.82 18.52 -9.89
N ALA A 66 10.10 18.72 -10.18
CA ALA A 66 10.91 17.81 -10.97
C ALA A 66 12.15 17.35 -10.19
N ILE A 67 12.65 16.18 -10.53
CA ILE A 67 13.93 15.67 -10.08
C ILE A 67 14.81 15.38 -11.31
N VAL A 68 16.06 15.78 -11.22
CA VAL A 68 17.07 15.52 -12.26
C VAL A 68 18.09 14.54 -11.69
N LEU A 69 18.29 13.44 -12.39
CA LEU A 69 19.26 12.40 -12.09
C LEU A 69 20.22 12.21 -13.27
N ARG A 70 21.36 11.60 -13.04
CA ARG A 70 22.26 11.15 -14.12
C ARG A 70 21.52 10.17 -15.05
N SER A 71 21.70 10.28 -16.35
CA SER A 71 21.14 9.30 -17.29
C SER A 71 21.61 7.89 -16.95
N GLY A 72 20.68 6.94 -16.92
CA GLY A 72 20.93 5.56 -16.49
C GLY A 72 20.88 5.34 -14.98
N ALA A 73 20.71 6.38 -14.16
CA ALA A 73 20.48 6.22 -12.73
C ALA A 73 18.98 6.01 -12.43
N ASP A 74 18.68 4.97 -11.65
CA ASP A 74 17.32 4.66 -11.22
C ASP A 74 16.98 5.30 -9.87
N ASN A 75 17.99 5.75 -9.12
CA ASN A 75 17.84 6.40 -7.84
C ASN A 75 18.98 7.41 -7.58
N GLU A 76 18.83 8.22 -6.52
CA GLU A 76 19.80 9.26 -6.16
C GLU A 76 21.17 8.70 -5.77
N MET A 77 21.24 7.49 -5.17
CA MET A 77 22.52 6.93 -4.68
C MET A 77 23.52 6.62 -5.79
N VAL A 78 23.03 6.25 -6.98
CA VAL A 78 23.86 5.91 -8.14
C VAL A 78 23.97 7.06 -9.15
N SER A 79 23.38 8.21 -8.85
CA SER A 79 23.45 9.45 -9.61
C SER A 79 24.58 10.33 -9.09
N GLY A 80 25.14 11.19 -9.95
CA GLY A 80 26.18 12.12 -9.53
C GLY A 80 26.39 13.26 -10.53
N PHE A 81 26.55 14.48 -10.01
CA PHE A 81 26.76 15.72 -10.75
C PHE A 81 27.85 16.55 -10.12
N GLY A 82 28.62 17.25 -10.97
CA GLY A 82 29.50 18.31 -10.53
C GLY A 82 28.76 19.65 -10.35
N LYS A 83 29.38 20.59 -9.63
CA LYS A 83 28.79 21.91 -9.38
C LYS A 83 28.48 22.70 -10.66
N ASP A 84 29.28 22.55 -11.70
CA ASP A 84 29.07 23.26 -12.98
C ASP A 84 27.81 22.73 -13.69
N GLU A 85 27.58 21.41 -13.64
CA GLU A 85 26.38 20.80 -14.20
C GLU A 85 25.12 21.24 -13.45
N THR A 86 25.16 21.29 -12.10
CA THR A 86 24.01 21.73 -11.30
C THR A 86 23.66 23.19 -11.51
N ARG A 87 24.65 24.06 -11.79
CA ARG A 87 24.40 25.46 -12.19
C ARG A 87 23.69 25.56 -13.53
N LEU A 88 24.13 24.78 -14.53
CA LEU A 88 23.44 24.75 -15.82
C LEU A 88 21.98 24.31 -15.68
N MET A 89 21.71 23.36 -14.80
CA MET A 89 20.35 22.90 -14.51
C MET A 89 19.51 23.99 -13.82
N ALA A 90 20.11 24.75 -12.92
CA ALA A 90 19.45 25.86 -12.21
C ALA A 90 19.12 27.06 -13.11
N ASP A 91 19.86 27.21 -14.21
CA ASP A 91 19.63 28.29 -15.19
C ASP A 91 18.63 27.89 -16.31
N ALA A 92 18.14 26.64 -16.29
CA ALA A 92 17.25 26.13 -17.34
C ALA A 92 15.88 26.84 -17.36
N PRO A 93 15.27 27.00 -18.55
CA PRO A 93 13.94 27.59 -18.67
C PRO A 93 12.86 26.66 -18.05
N GLY A 94 11.75 27.24 -17.63
CA GLY A 94 10.62 26.50 -17.02
C GLY A 94 10.67 26.39 -15.52
N LEU A 95 11.76 26.84 -14.86
CA LEU A 95 11.87 26.91 -13.41
C LEU A 95 11.12 28.10 -12.82
N ALA A 96 10.51 27.88 -11.67
CA ALA A 96 10.01 28.98 -10.82
C ALA A 96 11.22 29.79 -10.26
N LYS A 97 10.99 31.06 -10.01
CA LYS A 97 12.01 31.97 -9.48
C LYS A 97 11.51 32.66 -8.22
N ALA A 98 12.35 32.71 -7.22
CA ALA A 98 12.18 33.56 -6.03
C ALA A 98 13.08 34.81 -6.16
N PRO A 99 12.93 35.83 -5.26
CA PRO A 99 13.82 36.97 -5.24
C PRO A 99 15.30 36.59 -5.10
N GLU A 100 15.60 35.47 -4.46
CA GLU A 100 16.94 34.94 -4.22
C GLU A 100 17.52 34.17 -5.42
N GLY A 101 16.69 33.85 -6.41
CA GLY A 101 17.12 33.12 -7.60
C GLY A 101 16.17 31.99 -8.05
N PRO A 102 16.65 31.10 -8.95
CA PRO A 102 15.86 29.98 -9.43
C PRO A 102 15.62 28.96 -8.33
N LEU A 103 14.42 28.37 -8.31
CA LEU A 103 14.03 27.36 -7.32
C LEU A 103 14.51 25.97 -7.75
N ALA A 104 15.83 25.79 -7.70
CA ALA A 104 16.49 24.50 -7.89
C ALA A 104 17.47 24.26 -6.74
N SER A 105 17.43 23.08 -6.14
CA SER A 105 18.32 22.66 -5.04
C SER A 105 19.14 21.47 -5.49
N ALA A 106 20.45 21.65 -5.54
CA ALA A 106 21.37 20.54 -5.71
C ALA A 106 21.57 19.84 -4.37
N GLU A 107 21.39 18.53 -4.34
CA GLU A 107 21.32 17.77 -3.10
C GLU A 107 22.31 16.61 -3.07
N LEU A 108 22.89 16.43 -1.87
CA LEU A 108 23.77 15.31 -1.56
C LEU A 108 23.00 14.31 -0.70
N PHE A 109 22.98 13.04 -1.10
CA PHE A 109 22.27 11.99 -0.41
C PHE A 109 23.25 10.96 0.16
N VAL A 110 23.24 10.76 1.47
CA VAL A 110 24.12 9.82 2.18
C VAL A 110 23.26 8.94 3.09
N ILE A 111 23.58 7.66 3.16
CA ILE A 111 22.95 6.74 4.11
C ILE A 111 23.81 6.61 5.35
N ILE A 112 23.20 6.78 6.51
CA ILE A 112 23.79 6.57 7.83
C ILE A 112 23.04 5.46 8.58
N ASN A 113 23.68 4.87 9.59
CA ASN A 113 23.05 3.85 10.42
C ASN A 113 22.72 4.42 11.80
N LEU A 114 21.49 4.23 12.24
CA LEU A 114 21.03 4.64 13.56
C LEU A 114 20.22 3.52 14.22
N PRO A 115 20.27 3.38 15.55
CA PRO A 115 19.48 2.39 16.26
C PRO A 115 18.00 2.74 16.28
N LYS A 116 17.16 1.77 15.90
CA LYS A 116 15.70 1.89 16.03
C LYS A 116 15.29 1.94 17.50
N ARG A 117 14.29 2.75 17.83
CA ARG A 117 13.71 2.82 19.19
C ARG A 117 13.03 1.52 19.60
N SER A 118 12.38 0.83 18.65
CA SER A 118 11.59 -0.36 18.90
C SER A 118 12.42 -1.61 19.20
N THR A 119 13.56 -1.77 18.52
CA THR A 119 14.36 -3.01 18.57
C THR A 119 15.79 -2.81 19.04
N GLY A 120 16.29 -1.58 19.05
CA GLY A 120 17.70 -1.27 19.31
C GLY A 120 18.67 -1.70 18.19
N THR A 121 18.16 -2.28 17.10
CA THR A 121 18.97 -2.69 15.94
C THR A 121 19.23 -1.51 15.02
N ASP A 122 20.43 -1.45 14.45
CA ASP A 122 20.79 -0.42 13.47
C ASP A 122 19.99 -0.57 12.19
N ALA A 123 19.53 0.56 11.65
CA ALA A 123 18.87 0.63 10.36
C ALA A 123 19.27 1.90 9.61
N ASN A 124 19.11 1.85 8.30
CA ASN A 124 19.51 2.90 7.38
C ASN A 124 18.59 4.12 7.49
N VAL A 125 19.19 5.32 7.61
CA VAL A 125 18.51 6.61 7.62
C VAL A 125 19.18 7.53 6.59
N PRO A 126 18.42 8.20 5.71
CA PRO A 126 18.99 9.21 4.82
C PRO A 126 19.45 10.45 5.59
N LEU A 127 20.67 10.87 5.33
CA LEU A 127 21.20 12.17 5.69
C LEU A 127 21.38 12.97 4.40
N ARG A 128 20.58 14.02 4.25
CA ARG A 128 20.51 14.84 3.04
C ARG A 128 21.15 16.20 3.25
N GLY A 129 22.11 16.52 2.40
CA GLY A 129 22.63 17.87 2.28
C GLY A 129 21.83 18.64 1.25
N VAL A 130 21.26 19.78 1.64
CA VAL A 130 20.41 20.61 0.79
C VAL A 130 21.00 21.99 0.58
N GLU A 131 20.57 22.70 -0.46
CA GLU A 131 20.81 24.12 -0.66
C GLU A 131 19.60 24.96 -0.22
N GLN A 132 19.76 26.28 -0.08
CA GLN A 132 18.70 27.18 0.38
C GLN A 132 17.36 27.04 -0.37
N PRO A 133 17.33 26.86 -1.71
CA PRO A 133 16.09 26.72 -2.44
C PRO A 133 15.26 25.48 -2.04
N ALA A 134 15.86 24.46 -1.39
CA ALA A 134 15.17 23.24 -1.00
C ALA A 134 13.89 23.48 -0.20
N PHE A 135 13.89 24.50 0.67
CA PHE A 135 12.75 24.86 1.50
C PHE A 135 11.60 25.50 0.71
N HIS A 136 11.89 26.10 -0.43
CA HIS A 136 10.89 26.65 -1.36
C HIS A 136 10.44 25.60 -2.40
N VAL A 137 11.31 24.66 -2.76
CA VAL A 137 10.96 23.55 -3.64
C VAL A 137 9.96 22.61 -2.95
N ARG A 138 10.10 22.42 -1.63
CA ARG A 138 9.21 21.59 -0.82
C ARG A 138 8.32 22.44 0.09
N GLU A 139 7.29 23.05 -0.46
CA GLU A 139 6.39 23.99 0.22
C GLU A 139 5.66 23.38 1.44
N ASN A 140 5.51 22.04 1.47
CA ASN A 140 4.84 21.33 2.57
C ASN A 140 5.70 21.22 3.83
N MET A 141 6.96 21.63 3.76
CA MET A 141 7.89 21.53 4.87
C MET A 141 7.65 22.62 5.91
N LYS A 142 7.53 22.20 7.17
CA LYS A 142 7.34 23.12 8.31
C LYS A 142 8.17 22.64 9.50
N ILE A 143 8.87 23.55 10.17
CA ILE A 143 9.51 23.27 11.45
C ILE A 143 8.42 23.16 12.52
N VAL A 144 8.38 22.04 13.25
CA VAL A 144 7.38 21.76 14.30
C VAL A 144 7.97 21.90 15.71
N GLN A 145 9.29 21.75 15.83
CA GLN A 145 10.00 21.94 17.10
C GLN A 145 11.40 22.48 16.85
N GLY A 146 11.89 23.36 17.71
CA GLY A 146 13.21 23.97 17.59
C GLY A 146 13.27 25.03 16.48
N ARG A 147 14.35 25.04 15.71
CA ARG A 147 14.61 25.96 14.60
C ARG A 147 15.22 25.24 13.41
N ASN A 148 15.33 25.94 12.29
CA ASN A 148 16.13 25.47 11.16
C ASN A 148 17.64 25.51 11.50
N PHE A 149 18.42 24.71 10.78
CA PHE A 149 19.88 24.76 10.90
C PHE A 149 20.45 26.05 10.31
N ASP A 150 21.56 26.52 10.88
CA ASP A 150 22.35 27.63 10.34
C ASP A 150 23.30 27.11 9.27
N TRP A 151 23.37 27.79 8.14
CA TRP A 151 24.26 27.46 7.04
C TRP A 151 25.74 27.50 7.46
N GLY A 152 26.51 26.53 6.97
CA GLY A 152 27.93 26.43 7.30
C GLY A 152 28.24 25.81 8.67
N LYS A 153 27.22 25.38 9.43
CA LYS A 153 27.40 24.73 10.73
C LYS A 153 27.09 23.25 10.69
N ASN A 154 27.69 22.46 11.58
CA ASN A 154 27.35 21.05 11.79
C ASN A 154 26.04 20.92 12.56
N GLU A 155 24.97 21.43 12.00
CA GLU A 155 23.61 21.37 12.53
C GLU A 155 22.71 20.56 11.62
N VAL A 156 21.74 19.87 12.20
CA VAL A 156 20.76 19.06 11.48
C VAL A 156 19.35 19.36 11.97
N ILE A 157 18.40 19.22 11.06
CA ILE A 157 16.98 19.09 11.38
C ILE A 157 16.53 17.69 11.02
N VAL A 158 15.57 17.18 11.76
CA VAL A 158 15.15 15.78 11.68
C VAL A 158 13.67 15.73 11.30
N GLY A 159 13.32 14.91 10.32
CA GLY A 159 11.92 14.64 10.01
C GLY A 159 11.20 13.98 11.18
N VAL A 160 9.93 14.31 11.39
CA VAL A 160 9.14 13.77 12.51
C VAL A 160 9.07 12.25 12.52
N GLY A 161 9.03 11.61 11.35
CA GLY A 161 9.05 10.16 11.22
C GLY A 161 10.39 9.55 11.66
N ALA A 162 11.51 10.19 11.26
CA ALA A 162 12.84 9.75 11.70
C ALA A 162 13.01 9.92 13.22
N ALA A 163 12.54 11.02 13.78
CA ALA A 163 12.60 11.29 15.23
C ALA A 163 11.77 10.26 16.05
N GLN A 164 10.67 9.76 15.48
CA GLN A 164 9.85 8.72 16.10
C GLN A 164 10.48 7.32 16.01
N GLU A 165 11.07 7.00 14.88
CA GLU A 165 11.59 5.65 14.59
C GLU A 165 12.98 5.41 15.22
N PHE A 166 13.85 6.43 15.25
CA PHE A 166 15.26 6.29 15.64
C PHE A 166 15.60 6.97 16.95
N SER A 167 16.57 6.41 17.67
CA SER A 167 17.07 6.94 18.94
C SER A 167 18.13 8.00 18.72
N GLY A 168 18.23 8.96 19.65
CA GLY A 168 19.30 9.98 19.65
C GLY A 168 19.05 11.17 18.74
N LEU A 169 17.83 11.32 18.20
CA LEU A 169 17.42 12.39 17.30
C LEU A 169 16.59 13.50 17.99
N GLU A 170 16.61 13.56 19.33
CA GLU A 170 15.92 14.60 20.08
C GLU A 170 16.60 15.97 19.89
N VAL A 171 15.80 17.04 19.80
CA VAL A 171 16.30 18.41 19.71
C VAL A 171 17.20 18.74 20.89
N GLY A 172 18.36 19.31 20.62
CA GLY A 172 19.39 19.61 21.61
C GLY A 172 20.44 18.51 21.79
N ARG A 173 20.23 17.32 21.25
CA ARG A 173 21.24 16.25 21.29
C ARG A 173 22.31 16.40 20.22
N LYS A 174 23.48 15.79 20.50
CA LYS A 174 24.54 15.61 19.52
C LYS A 174 24.42 14.23 18.89
N LEU A 175 24.31 14.21 17.59
CA LEU A 175 24.33 13.01 16.78
C LEU A 175 25.75 12.77 16.27
N LYS A 176 26.40 11.69 16.71
CA LYS A 176 27.73 11.33 16.24
C LYS A 176 27.58 10.36 15.06
N VAL A 177 27.94 10.84 13.87
CA VAL A 177 27.90 10.04 12.64
C VAL A 177 29.20 10.24 11.87
N GLY A 178 29.87 9.13 11.58
CA GLY A 178 31.19 9.18 10.99
C GLY A 178 32.22 9.81 11.94
N ARG A 179 32.91 10.83 11.44
CA ARG A 179 33.92 11.59 12.21
C ARG A 179 33.38 12.91 12.75
N ASN A 180 32.14 13.26 12.46
CA ASN A 180 31.55 14.54 12.81
C ASN A 180 30.47 14.39 13.88
N ASP A 181 30.44 15.41 14.77
CA ASP A 181 29.33 15.61 15.70
C ASP A 181 28.36 16.62 15.11
N TRP A 182 27.10 16.23 14.99
CA TRP A 182 26.02 17.05 14.47
C TRP A 182 25.09 17.47 15.60
N GLN A 183 24.75 18.74 15.67
CA GLN A 183 23.78 19.23 16.64
C GLN A 183 22.36 19.13 16.04
N VAL A 184 21.48 18.38 16.68
CA VAL A 184 20.06 18.38 16.33
C VAL A 184 19.42 19.67 16.83
N VAL A 185 18.98 20.55 15.92
CA VAL A 185 18.46 21.88 16.27
C VAL A 185 16.96 22.02 16.05
N GLY A 186 16.34 21.11 15.32
CA GLY A 186 14.89 21.14 15.11
C GLY A 186 14.34 19.87 14.52
N THR A 187 13.01 19.77 14.50
CA THR A 187 12.26 18.73 13.80
C THR A 187 11.30 19.38 12.80
N PHE A 188 11.07 18.68 11.69
CA PHE A 188 10.19 19.15 10.62
C PHE A 188 9.17 18.11 10.18
N THR A 189 8.06 18.57 9.62
CA THR A 189 7.08 17.77 8.89
C THR A 189 7.09 18.17 7.41
N ALA A 190 6.73 17.23 6.54
CA ALA A 190 6.69 17.39 5.09
C ALA A 190 5.45 16.74 4.46
N GLY A 191 4.29 16.85 5.12
CA GLY A 191 3.02 16.36 4.63
C GLY A 191 2.88 14.83 4.58
N GLY A 192 3.63 14.09 5.42
CA GLY A 192 3.61 12.61 5.46
C GLY A 192 4.42 11.93 4.36
N GLY A 193 5.25 12.68 3.62
CA GLY A 193 6.13 12.15 2.58
C GLY A 193 7.41 11.51 3.11
N THR A 194 8.21 10.95 2.20
CA THR A 194 9.48 10.27 2.52
C THR A 194 10.51 11.19 3.19
N ALA A 195 10.46 12.49 2.92
CA ALA A 195 11.33 13.47 3.56
C ALA A 195 11.20 13.50 5.10
N GLU A 196 10.04 13.09 5.67
CA GLU A 196 9.87 13.00 7.12
C GLU A 196 10.72 11.90 7.77
N LEU A 197 11.29 11.01 6.99
CA LEU A 197 12.21 9.95 7.45
C LEU A 197 13.67 10.29 7.23
N GLU A 198 13.96 11.52 6.79
CA GLU A 198 15.30 12.00 6.51
C GLU A 198 15.82 12.94 7.61
N ILE A 199 17.13 13.10 7.64
CA ILE A 199 17.85 14.11 8.41
C ILE A 199 18.43 15.08 7.40
N TRP A 200 18.22 16.39 7.61
CA TRP A 200 18.66 17.41 6.66
C TRP A 200 19.71 18.35 7.27
N THR A 201 20.67 18.74 6.43
CA THR A 201 21.76 19.66 6.77
C THR A 201 22.18 20.46 5.54
N ASP A 202 23.13 21.36 5.72
CA ASP A 202 23.79 22.10 4.63
C ASP A 202 24.58 21.14 3.74
N ALA A 203 24.36 21.24 2.41
CA ALA A 203 25.04 20.41 1.43
C ALA A 203 26.58 20.59 1.46
N THR A 204 27.08 21.81 1.65
CA THR A 204 28.52 22.09 1.69
C THR A 204 29.19 21.49 2.92
N VAL A 205 28.51 21.52 4.05
CA VAL A 205 28.97 20.90 5.29
C VAL A 205 28.99 19.37 5.16
N LEU A 206 27.94 18.81 4.56
CA LEU A 206 27.87 17.37 4.31
C LEU A 206 28.92 16.89 3.31
N GLN A 207 29.17 17.65 2.24
CA GLN A 207 30.23 17.36 1.26
C GLN A 207 31.62 17.28 1.93
N ALA A 208 31.90 18.25 2.80
CA ALA A 208 33.16 18.28 3.56
C ALA A 208 33.27 17.07 4.52
N ALA A 209 32.18 16.74 5.24
CA ALA A 209 32.12 15.65 6.20
C ALA A 209 32.36 14.26 5.57
N TYR A 210 31.88 14.07 4.34
CA TYR A 210 31.97 12.80 3.62
C TYR A 210 33.00 12.78 2.49
N HIS A 211 33.84 13.80 2.40
CA HIS A 211 34.89 13.94 1.36
C HIS A 211 34.33 13.82 -0.07
N ARG A 212 33.17 14.41 -0.31
CA ARG A 212 32.47 14.36 -1.62
C ARG A 212 32.89 15.48 -2.58
N GLY A 213 33.81 16.34 -2.19
CA GLY A 213 34.24 17.49 -2.99
C GLY A 213 33.06 18.42 -3.27
N ASN A 214 32.83 18.75 -4.54
CA ASN A 214 31.70 19.56 -5.01
C ASN A 214 30.65 18.71 -5.75
N SER A 215 30.46 17.45 -5.35
CA SER A 215 29.51 16.56 -6.01
C SER A 215 28.15 16.57 -5.33
N PHE A 216 27.11 16.38 -6.16
CA PHE A 216 25.72 16.24 -5.77
C PHE A 216 25.15 14.98 -6.42
N GLN A 217 24.08 14.41 -5.89
CA GLN A 217 23.41 13.25 -6.46
C GLN A 217 22.18 13.59 -7.29
N SER A 218 21.44 14.61 -6.90
CA SER A 218 20.21 15.01 -7.57
C SER A 218 20.05 16.52 -7.57
N VAL A 219 19.18 17.00 -8.48
CA VAL A 219 18.69 18.38 -8.43
C VAL A 219 17.18 18.33 -8.34
N TYR A 220 16.64 18.88 -7.25
CA TYR A 220 15.21 19.08 -7.07
C TYR A 220 14.84 20.47 -7.55
N ALA A 221 13.81 20.54 -8.39
CA ALA A 221 13.42 21.77 -9.06
C ALA A 221 11.93 22.05 -8.92
N LYS A 222 11.56 23.29 -8.61
CA LYS A 222 10.19 23.78 -8.68
C LYS A 222 9.97 24.40 -10.03
N LEU A 223 8.95 23.95 -10.75
CA LEU A 223 8.57 24.46 -12.05
C LEU A 223 7.63 25.66 -11.90
N SER A 224 7.64 26.57 -12.87
CA SER A 224 6.72 27.72 -12.89
C SER A 224 5.26 27.30 -13.03
N SER A 225 4.99 26.16 -13.64
CA SER A 225 3.71 25.47 -13.69
C SER A 225 3.92 24.00 -14.03
N PRO A 226 2.92 23.10 -13.82
CA PRO A 226 3.03 21.69 -14.25
C PRO A 226 3.28 21.51 -15.73
N GLU A 227 2.80 22.43 -16.58
CA GLU A 227 2.96 22.42 -18.04
C GLU A 227 4.38 22.75 -18.48
N SER A 228 5.13 23.49 -17.67
CA SER A 228 6.52 23.88 -17.93
C SER A 228 7.51 22.70 -17.85
N PHE A 229 7.04 21.53 -17.42
CA PHE A 229 7.87 20.33 -17.30
C PHE A 229 8.54 19.94 -18.60
N GLN A 230 7.79 19.94 -19.72
CA GLN A 230 8.36 19.54 -21.01
C GLN A 230 9.44 20.51 -21.46
N GLN A 231 9.21 21.82 -21.29
CA GLN A 231 10.20 22.85 -21.62
C GLN A 231 11.49 22.67 -20.80
N PHE A 232 11.37 22.43 -19.50
CA PHE A 232 12.50 22.18 -18.60
C PHE A 232 13.25 20.90 -18.99
N LYS A 233 12.51 19.80 -19.21
CA LYS A 233 13.08 18.53 -19.63
C LYS A 233 13.85 18.63 -20.94
N ASP A 234 13.24 19.21 -21.98
CA ASP A 234 13.84 19.33 -23.29
C ASP A 234 15.10 20.20 -23.25
N ALA A 235 15.09 21.30 -22.52
CA ALA A 235 16.24 22.17 -22.35
C ALA A 235 17.44 21.42 -21.72
N LEU A 236 17.20 20.56 -20.74
CA LEU A 236 18.27 19.80 -20.09
C LEU A 236 18.74 18.58 -20.92
N THR A 237 17.81 17.88 -21.56
CA THR A 237 18.16 16.64 -22.28
C THR A 237 18.76 16.88 -23.66
N THR A 238 18.58 18.08 -24.23
CA THR A 238 19.21 18.48 -25.51
C THR A 238 20.55 19.18 -25.33
N ASP A 239 20.91 19.62 -24.10
CA ASP A 239 22.21 20.24 -23.85
C ASP A 239 23.33 19.18 -23.89
N PRO A 240 24.28 19.25 -24.83
CA PRO A 240 25.34 18.24 -24.98
C PRO A 240 26.31 18.19 -23.78
N ARG A 241 26.29 19.20 -22.90
CA ARG A 241 27.11 19.25 -21.69
C ARG A 241 26.50 18.44 -20.55
N LEU A 242 25.22 18.07 -20.67
CA LEU A 242 24.46 17.37 -19.64
C LEU A 242 24.10 15.96 -20.12
N ASN A 243 24.24 15.00 -19.23
CA ASN A 243 23.77 13.63 -19.45
C ASN A 243 22.79 13.27 -18.34
N VAL A 244 21.53 13.64 -18.55
CA VAL A 244 20.51 13.66 -17.49
C VAL A 244 19.25 12.90 -17.86
N LYS A 245 18.59 12.36 -16.83
CA LYS A 245 17.20 11.87 -16.81
C LYS A 245 16.39 12.87 -15.99
N VAL A 246 15.34 13.46 -16.57
CA VAL A 246 14.45 14.40 -15.91
C VAL A 246 13.09 13.73 -15.74
N LEU A 247 12.62 13.66 -14.50
CA LEU A 247 11.32 13.08 -14.13
C LEU A 247 10.51 14.11 -13.36
N ARG A 248 9.17 14.02 -13.44
CA ARG A 248 8.33 14.65 -12.44
C ARG A 248 8.56 13.95 -11.10
N GLN A 249 8.57 14.70 -10.03
CA GLN A 249 8.81 14.14 -8.70
C GLN A 249 7.77 13.05 -8.32
N PRO A 250 6.46 13.22 -8.60
CA PRO A 250 5.49 12.14 -8.38
C PRO A 250 5.77 10.87 -9.18
N ASP A 251 6.22 11.01 -10.43
CA ASP A 251 6.55 9.86 -11.29
C ASP A 251 7.77 9.10 -10.76
N TYR A 252 8.79 9.83 -10.31
CA TYR A 252 9.99 9.26 -9.68
C TYR A 252 9.63 8.42 -8.44
N PHE A 253 8.82 8.95 -7.54
CA PHE A 253 8.38 8.21 -6.35
C PHE A 253 7.42 7.05 -6.70
N ALA A 254 6.58 7.20 -7.72
CA ALA A 254 5.76 6.11 -8.22
C ALA A 254 6.61 4.96 -8.79
N GLU A 255 7.63 5.27 -9.61
CA GLU A 255 8.59 4.27 -10.11
C GLU A 255 9.27 3.54 -8.94
N GLN A 256 9.75 4.27 -7.93
CA GLN A 256 10.38 3.70 -6.73
C GLN A 256 9.45 2.81 -5.91
N SER A 257 8.15 3.11 -5.89
CA SER A 257 7.18 2.31 -5.16
C SER A 257 6.81 1.00 -5.87
N THR A 258 7.00 0.92 -7.18
CA THR A 258 6.45 -0.16 -8.03
C THR A 258 7.01 -1.53 -7.65
N ALA A 259 8.32 -1.66 -7.42
CA ALA A 259 8.94 -2.94 -7.09
C ALA A 259 8.40 -3.51 -5.76
N VAL A 260 8.34 -2.68 -4.72
CA VAL A 260 7.85 -3.07 -3.39
C VAL A 260 6.37 -3.38 -3.41
N THR A 261 5.55 -2.52 -4.02
CA THR A 261 4.09 -2.73 -4.10
C THR A 261 3.73 -3.94 -4.94
N THR A 262 4.46 -4.21 -6.02
CA THR A 262 4.27 -5.41 -6.86
C THR A 262 4.58 -6.66 -6.06
N LEU A 263 5.71 -6.70 -5.35
CA LEU A 263 6.11 -7.84 -4.52
C LEU A 263 5.06 -8.10 -3.42
N ILE A 264 4.63 -7.08 -2.69
CA ILE A 264 3.59 -7.19 -1.66
C ILE A 264 2.29 -7.72 -2.29
N THR A 265 1.90 -7.18 -3.44
CA THR A 265 0.66 -7.57 -4.13
C THR A 265 0.70 -9.04 -4.58
N ILE A 266 1.80 -9.49 -5.20
CA ILE A 266 1.97 -10.87 -5.64
C ILE A 266 1.94 -11.82 -4.44
N LEU A 267 2.71 -11.54 -3.39
CA LEU A 267 2.70 -12.35 -2.17
C LEU A 267 1.32 -12.38 -1.51
N GLY A 268 0.63 -11.23 -1.48
CA GLY A 268 -0.73 -11.14 -0.97
C GLY A 268 -1.72 -12.03 -1.72
N PHE A 269 -1.67 -12.03 -3.05
CA PHE A 269 -2.52 -12.90 -3.86
C PHE A 269 -2.16 -14.38 -3.72
N ILE A 270 -0.88 -14.73 -3.60
CA ILE A 270 -0.46 -16.13 -3.36
C ILE A 270 -0.99 -16.60 -2.01
N ILE A 271 -0.78 -15.84 -0.94
CA ILE A 271 -1.25 -16.20 0.41
C ILE A 271 -2.77 -16.30 0.44
N ALA A 272 -3.47 -15.28 -0.07
CA ALA A 272 -4.93 -15.29 -0.12
C ALA A 272 -5.48 -16.44 -0.99
N GLY A 273 -4.81 -16.78 -2.10
CA GLY A 273 -5.16 -17.90 -2.94
C GLY A 273 -5.05 -19.25 -2.23
N LEU A 274 -3.94 -19.48 -1.51
CA LEU A 274 -3.76 -20.69 -0.70
C LEU A 274 -4.82 -20.79 0.41
N MET A 275 -5.09 -19.67 1.11
CA MET A 275 -6.14 -19.63 2.11
C MET A 275 -7.54 -19.84 1.51
N ALA A 276 -7.79 -19.30 0.30
CA ALA A 276 -9.05 -19.48 -0.41
C ALA A 276 -9.33 -20.94 -0.75
N VAL A 277 -8.30 -21.70 -1.13
CA VAL A 277 -8.43 -23.16 -1.33
C VAL A 277 -8.93 -23.83 -0.03
N GLY A 278 -8.31 -23.53 1.10
CA GLY A 278 -8.76 -24.03 2.41
C GLY A 278 -10.20 -23.60 2.74
N ALA A 279 -10.56 -22.34 2.49
CA ALA A 279 -11.92 -21.83 2.71
C ALA A 279 -12.96 -22.50 1.79
N VAL A 280 -12.61 -22.79 0.53
CA VAL A 280 -13.48 -23.56 -0.39
C VAL A 280 -13.73 -24.96 0.15
N PHE A 281 -12.70 -25.67 0.64
CA PHE A 281 -12.90 -26.99 1.27
C PHE A 281 -13.76 -26.91 2.53
N GLY A 282 -13.58 -25.88 3.35
CA GLY A 282 -14.44 -25.62 4.50
C GLY A 282 -15.89 -25.35 4.11
N ALA A 283 -16.12 -24.54 3.08
CA ALA A 283 -17.44 -24.28 2.52
C ALA A 283 -18.08 -25.55 1.92
N LEU A 284 -17.32 -26.31 1.14
CA LEU A 284 -17.76 -27.61 0.61
C LEU A 284 -18.23 -28.54 1.73
N ASN A 285 -17.41 -28.74 2.76
CA ASN A 285 -17.77 -29.62 3.90
C ASN A 285 -19.02 -29.12 4.62
N THR A 286 -19.12 -27.82 4.88
CA THR A 286 -20.29 -27.19 5.51
C THR A 286 -21.55 -27.39 4.65
N MET A 287 -21.45 -27.18 3.34
CA MET A 287 -22.59 -27.32 2.43
C MET A 287 -22.98 -28.79 2.20
N TYR A 288 -22.01 -29.72 2.15
CA TYR A 288 -22.32 -31.16 2.13
C TYR A 288 -23.06 -31.59 3.39
N ASN A 289 -22.63 -31.16 4.57
CA ASN A 289 -23.34 -31.43 5.82
C ASN A 289 -24.74 -30.79 5.82
N SER A 290 -24.87 -29.58 5.26
CA SER A 290 -26.15 -28.89 5.11
C SER A 290 -27.13 -29.69 4.25
N VAL A 291 -26.69 -30.22 3.10
CA VAL A 291 -27.50 -31.03 2.20
C VAL A 291 -27.83 -32.39 2.84
N SER A 292 -26.87 -33.06 3.48
CA SER A 292 -27.03 -34.36 4.12
C SER A 292 -28.06 -34.33 5.24
N THR A 293 -28.01 -33.36 6.13
CA THR A 293 -28.98 -33.25 7.24
C THR A 293 -30.40 -32.94 6.78
N ARG A 294 -30.59 -32.51 5.51
CA ARG A 294 -31.88 -32.11 4.94
C ARG A 294 -32.28 -32.98 3.74
N THR A 295 -31.64 -34.16 3.56
CA THR A 295 -31.88 -35.05 2.44
C THR A 295 -33.36 -35.39 2.30
N ARG A 296 -34.04 -35.75 3.40
CA ARG A 296 -35.48 -36.09 3.42
C ARG A 296 -36.37 -34.88 3.05
N GLU A 297 -36.07 -33.71 3.56
CA GLU A 297 -36.79 -32.47 3.26
C GLU A 297 -36.69 -32.13 1.76
N ILE A 298 -35.48 -32.21 1.20
CA ILE A 298 -35.22 -31.99 -0.26
C ILE A 298 -35.97 -33.03 -1.10
N ALA A 299 -35.96 -34.32 -0.69
CA ALA A 299 -36.68 -35.38 -1.38
C ALA A 299 -38.20 -35.12 -1.33
N THR A 300 -38.75 -34.70 -0.20
CA THR A 300 -40.20 -34.38 -0.05
C THR A 300 -40.58 -33.22 -0.99
N LEU A 301 -39.81 -32.13 -1.00
CA LEU A 301 -40.04 -30.99 -1.90
C LEU A 301 -40.02 -31.42 -3.37
N ARG A 302 -39.08 -32.28 -3.75
CA ARG A 302 -39.00 -32.81 -5.12
C ARG A 302 -40.17 -33.73 -5.45
N ALA A 303 -40.64 -34.57 -4.51
CA ALA A 303 -41.83 -35.38 -4.66
C ALA A 303 -43.11 -34.54 -4.84
N LEU A 304 -43.18 -33.35 -4.23
CA LEU A 304 -44.24 -32.38 -4.37
C LEU A 304 -44.16 -31.59 -5.71
N GLY A 305 -43.17 -31.88 -6.59
CA GLY A 305 -43.05 -31.25 -7.90
C GLY A 305 -42.11 -30.05 -7.96
N PHE A 306 -41.33 -29.75 -6.91
CA PHE A 306 -40.27 -28.72 -6.99
C PHE A 306 -39.15 -29.17 -7.93
N GLY A 307 -38.79 -28.31 -8.88
CA GLY A 307 -37.76 -28.61 -9.87
C GLY A 307 -36.36 -28.75 -9.26
N SER A 308 -35.54 -29.64 -9.80
CA SER A 308 -34.12 -29.82 -9.37
C SER A 308 -33.31 -28.53 -9.48
N GLY A 309 -33.60 -27.71 -10.50
CA GLY A 309 -32.97 -26.40 -10.69
C GLY A 309 -33.24 -25.40 -9.53
N ALA A 310 -34.47 -25.43 -8.96
CA ALA A 310 -34.80 -24.59 -7.80
C ALA A 310 -34.00 -25.00 -6.56
N VAL A 311 -33.75 -26.32 -6.38
CA VAL A 311 -32.90 -26.83 -5.28
C VAL A 311 -31.45 -26.38 -5.47
N VAL A 312 -30.89 -26.53 -6.71
CA VAL A 312 -29.52 -26.06 -6.98
C VAL A 312 -29.34 -24.60 -6.63
N VAL A 313 -30.22 -23.75 -7.15
CA VAL A 313 -30.13 -22.29 -6.91
C VAL A 313 -30.30 -21.97 -5.43
N SER A 314 -31.19 -22.65 -4.73
CA SER A 314 -31.38 -22.45 -3.28
C SER A 314 -30.10 -22.76 -2.47
N VAL A 315 -29.46 -23.91 -2.73
CA VAL A 315 -28.21 -24.30 -2.04
C VAL A 315 -27.07 -23.35 -2.40
N MET A 316 -27.01 -22.90 -3.66
CA MET A 316 -26.03 -21.90 -4.10
C MET A 316 -26.24 -20.54 -3.40
N LEU A 317 -27.49 -20.08 -3.26
CA LEU A 317 -27.81 -18.86 -2.55
C LEU A 317 -27.48 -18.97 -1.05
N GLU A 318 -27.72 -20.11 -0.43
CA GLU A 318 -27.34 -20.36 0.97
C GLU A 318 -25.81 -20.24 1.15
N SER A 319 -25.03 -20.89 0.27
CA SER A 319 -23.57 -20.78 0.28
C SER A 319 -23.10 -19.35 0.05
N LEU A 320 -23.73 -18.64 -0.88
CA LEU A 320 -23.42 -17.24 -1.18
C LEU A 320 -23.67 -16.32 0.01
N VAL A 321 -24.81 -16.48 0.70
CA VAL A 321 -25.14 -15.70 1.92
C VAL A 321 -24.09 -15.92 3.00
N VAL A 322 -23.70 -17.17 3.26
CA VAL A 322 -22.66 -17.51 4.23
C VAL A 322 -21.32 -16.87 3.86
N ALA A 323 -20.95 -16.94 2.59
CA ALA A 323 -19.71 -16.36 2.10
C ALA A 323 -19.69 -14.83 2.13
N VAL A 324 -20.80 -14.18 1.75
CA VAL A 324 -20.91 -12.71 1.79
C VAL A 324 -20.87 -12.21 3.24
N VAL A 325 -21.56 -12.90 4.17
CA VAL A 325 -21.49 -12.57 5.61
C VAL A 325 -20.05 -12.70 6.12
N GLY A 326 -19.36 -13.81 5.76
CA GLY A 326 -17.94 -13.97 6.09
C GLY A 326 -17.08 -12.86 5.48
N GLY A 327 -17.32 -12.52 4.21
CA GLY A 327 -16.64 -11.43 3.52
C GLY A 327 -16.82 -10.07 4.18
N LEU A 328 -18.04 -9.73 4.59
CA LEU A 328 -18.35 -8.48 5.30
C LEU A 328 -17.68 -8.43 6.67
N ILE A 329 -17.68 -9.54 7.41
CA ILE A 329 -17.00 -9.64 8.73
C ILE A 329 -15.48 -9.47 8.51
N GLY A 330 -14.89 -10.20 7.56
CA GLY A 330 -13.47 -10.11 7.25
C GLY A 330 -13.05 -8.72 6.79
N ALA A 331 -13.83 -8.08 5.93
CA ALA A 331 -13.62 -6.71 5.48
C ALA A 331 -13.73 -5.70 6.64
N GLY A 332 -14.73 -5.85 7.51
CA GLY A 332 -14.92 -5.00 8.69
C GLY A 332 -13.77 -5.13 9.70
N VAL A 333 -13.35 -6.35 10.00
CA VAL A 333 -12.19 -6.62 10.86
C VAL A 333 -10.91 -6.04 10.24
N ALA A 334 -10.69 -6.25 8.94
CA ALA A 334 -9.54 -5.69 8.25
C ALA A 334 -9.51 -4.16 8.32
N TYR A 335 -10.64 -3.51 8.14
CA TYR A 335 -10.76 -2.05 8.28
C TYR A 335 -10.40 -1.58 9.69
N LEU A 336 -10.96 -2.21 10.71
CA LEU A 336 -10.74 -1.81 12.11
C LEU A 336 -9.30 -2.05 12.58
N VAL A 337 -8.67 -3.12 12.11
CA VAL A 337 -7.32 -3.50 12.56
C VAL A 337 -6.23 -2.81 11.75
N PHE A 338 -6.40 -2.72 10.43
CA PHE A 338 -5.31 -2.27 9.56
C PHE A 338 -5.41 -0.81 9.14
N ASN A 339 -6.61 -0.21 9.06
CA ASN A 339 -6.72 1.17 8.60
C ASN A 339 -6.03 2.14 9.56
N GLY A 340 -5.01 2.86 9.06
CA GLY A 340 -4.20 3.76 9.89
C GLY A 340 -3.09 3.08 10.70
N PHE A 341 -2.92 1.75 10.59
CA PHE A 341 -1.80 1.06 11.23
C PHE A 341 -0.47 1.48 10.58
N HIS A 342 0.46 1.97 11.39
CA HIS A 342 1.77 2.40 10.91
C HIS A 342 2.75 1.23 10.87
N ALA A 343 3.43 1.10 9.74
CA ALA A 343 4.52 0.14 9.57
C ALA A 343 5.69 0.80 8.84
N SER A 344 6.89 0.28 9.09
CA SER A 344 8.10 0.68 8.39
C SER A 344 8.60 -0.48 7.55
N THR A 345 8.97 -0.20 6.31
CA THR A 345 9.65 -1.16 5.43
C THR A 345 10.86 -0.50 4.78
N MET A 346 11.79 -1.32 4.31
CA MET A 346 12.94 -0.82 3.58
C MET A 346 12.56 -0.61 2.11
N ASN A 347 12.85 0.58 1.58
CA ASN A 347 12.83 0.80 0.14
C ASN A 347 14.13 0.20 -0.44
N PHE A 348 14.01 -0.82 -1.26
CA PHE A 348 15.15 -1.53 -1.84
C PHE A 348 15.95 -0.69 -2.86
N GLN A 349 15.39 0.39 -3.38
CA GLN A 349 16.08 1.26 -4.33
C GLN A 349 16.92 2.33 -3.64
N SER A 350 16.40 2.94 -2.57
CA SER A 350 17.11 3.96 -1.80
C SER A 350 17.79 3.41 -0.54
N PHE A 351 17.61 2.12 -0.23
CA PHE A 351 18.08 1.46 0.99
C PHE A 351 17.70 2.20 2.29
N SER A 352 16.69 3.05 2.22
CA SER A 352 16.17 3.80 3.36
C SER A 352 14.91 3.16 3.94
N GLN A 353 14.65 3.41 5.22
CA GLN A 353 13.36 3.05 5.83
C GLN A 353 12.27 4.00 5.32
N VAL A 354 11.11 3.43 5.02
CA VAL A 354 9.89 4.19 4.68
C VAL A 354 8.80 3.79 5.65
N THR A 355 8.35 4.73 6.45
CA THR A 355 7.19 4.54 7.35
C THR A 355 5.94 5.02 6.63
N PHE A 356 4.88 4.22 6.70
CA PHE A 356 3.61 4.54 6.05
C PHE A 356 2.45 3.96 6.87
N ALA A 357 1.29 4.57 6.71
CA ALA A 357 0.05 4.05 7.28
C ALA A 357 -0.65 3.13 6.28
N PHE A 358 -1.11 1.97 6.74
CA PHE A 358 -1.95 1.10 5.91
C PHE A 358 -3.23 1.83 5.56
N THR A 359 -3.62 1.76 4.30
CA THR A 359 -4.79 2.48 3.79
C THR A 359 -5.81 1.49 3.24
N VAL A 360 -6.89 1.26 3.98
CA VAL A 360 -7.99 0.40 3.55
C VAL A 360 -8.98 1.25 2.75
N THR A 361 -8.95 1.10 1.43
CA THR A 361 -9.85 1.81 0.52
C THR A 361 -11.17 1.05 0.29
N PRO A 362 -12.29 1.72 -0.08
CA PRO A 362 -13.53 1.06 -0.47
C PRO A 362 -13.33 0.04 -1.61
N GLU A 363 -12.40 0.32 -2.53
CA GLU A 363 -12.06 -0.59 -3.62
C GLU A 363 -11.51 -1.92 -3.11
N LEU A 364 -10.63 -1.90 -2.08
CA LEU A 364 -10.10 -3.12 -1.47
C LEU A 364 -11.20 -3.92 -0.77
N LEU A 365 -12.12 -3.26 -0.09
CA LEU A 365 -13.27 -3.92 0.56
C LEU A 365 -14.15 -4.61 -0.48
N ILE A 366 -14.46 -3.93 -1.59
CA ILE A 366 -15.23 -4.51 -2.70
C ILE A 366 -14.49 -5.72 -3.31
N ARG A 367 -13.20 -5.62 -3.56
CA ARG A 367 -12.38 -6.75 -4.03
C ARG A 367 -12.45 -7.94 -3.06
N GLY A 368 -12.37 -7.69 -1.76
CA GLY A 368 -12.54 -8.73 -0.73
C GLY A 368 -13.90 -9.43 -0.80
N ILE A 369 -14.99 -8.67 -0.98
CA ILE A 369 -16.35 -9.23 -1.14
C ILE A 369 -16.48 -10.02 -2.43
N ILE A 370 -15.85 -9.59 -3.53
CA ILE A 370 -15.83 -10.36 -4.79
C ILE A 370 -15.14 -11.71 -4.57
N TRP A 371 -14.02 -11.73 -3.86
CA TRP A 371 -13.33 -12.99 -3.51
C TRP A 371 -14.18 -13.90 -2.63
N ALA A 372 -14.85 -13.33 -1.61
CA ALA A 372 -15.80 -14.09 -0.77
C ALA A 372 -16.91 -14.70 -1.62
N THR A 373 -17.50 -13.92 -2.53
CA THR A 373 -18.54 -14.37 -3.46
C THR A 373 -18.04 -15.53 -4.34
N ALA A 374 -16.85 -15.44 -4.89
CA ALA A 374 -16.24 -16.50 -5.69
C ALA A 374 -16.03 -17.78 -4.88
N ILE A 375 -15.52 -17.68 -3.65
CA ILE A 375 -15.37 -18.82 -2.73
C ILE A 375 -16.72 -19.46 -2.44
N GLY A 376 -17.77 -18.67 -2.17
CA GLY A 376 -19.12 -19.17 -1.92
C GLY A 376 -19.72 -19.89 -3.13
N LEU A 377 -19.55 -19.34 -4.33
CA LEU A 377 -20.04 -19.98 -5.55
C LEU A 377 -19.33 -21.31 -5.83
N ILE A 378 -18.00 -21.35 -5.72
CA ILE A 378 -17.21 -22.57 -5.95
C ILE A 378 -17.52 -23.62 -4.87
N GLY A 379 -17.54 -23.21 -3.59
CA GLY A 379 -17.81 -24.10 -2.47
C GLY A 379 -19.25 -24.62 -2.42
N GLY A 380 -20.23 -23.86 -2.95
CA GLY A 380 -21.62 -24.27 -3.01
C GLY A 380 -21.99 -25.17 -4.21
N LEU A 381 -21.21 -25.10 -5.31
CA LEU A 381 -21.59 -25.71 -6.59
C LEU A 381 -21.72 -27.25 -6.53
N LEU A 382 -20.70 -27.95 -6.05
CA LEU A 382 -20.72 -29.42 -5.97
C LEU A 382 -21.79 -29.94 -5.02
N PRO A 383 -21.96 -29.40 -3.78
CA PRO A 383 -23.08 -29.80 -2.91
C PRO A 383 -24.46 -29.53 -3.51
N ALA A 384 -24.63 -28.41 -4.23
CA ALA A 384 -25.87 -28.06 -4.89
C ALA A 384 -26.23 -29.05 -5.98
N LEU A 385 -25.26 -29.42 -6.82
CA LEU A 385 -25.45 -30.45 -7.86
C LEU A 385 -25.77 -31.83 -7.26
N ARG A 386 -25.13 -32.19 -6.14
CA ARG A 386 -25.45 -33.43 -5.43
C ARG A 386 -26.89 -33.43 -4.89
N ALA A 387 -27.32 -32.31 -4.25
CA ALA A 387 -28.68 -32.16 -3.77
C ALA A 387 -29.75 -32.36 -4.88
N ALA A 388 -29.46 -31.82 -6.07
CA ALA A 388 -30.36 -31.95 -7.22
C ALA A 388 -30.44 -33.38 -7.80
N ARG A 389 -29.41 -34.19 -7.60
CA ARG A 389 -29.34 -35.57 -8.14
C ARG A 389 -29.74 -36.65 -7.15
N LEU A 390 -30.17 -36.30 -5.93
CA LEU A 390 -30.61 -37.26 -4.92
C LEU A 390 -31.74 -38.15 -5.45
N PRO A 391 -31.67 -39.53 -5.33
CA PRO A 391 -32.76 -40.41 -5.68
C PRO A 391 -33.91 -40.22 -4.67
N ILE A 392 -35.09 -39.82 -5.16
CA ILE A 392 -36.24 -39.47 -4.30
C ILE A 392 -36.70 -40.66 -3.48
N ALA A 393 -36.77 -41.87 -4.13
CA ALA A 393 -37.25 -43.09 -3.50
C ALA A 393 -36.34 -43.53 -2.33
N ASP A 394 -35.03 -43.50 -2.53
CA ASP A 394 -34.04 -43.91 -1.52
C ASP A 394 -33.99 -42.92 -0.35
N ALA A 395 -34.00 -41.62 -0.66
CA ALA A 395 -33.96 -40.56 0.35
C ALA A 395 -35.22 -40.48 1.25
N LEU A 396 -36.36 -41.02 0.79
CA LEU A 396 -37.58 -41.15 1.59
C LEU A 396 -37.63 -42.44 2.41
N ARG A 397 -36.78 -43.44 2.10
CA ARG A 397 -36.70 -44.73 2.79
C ARG A 397 -35.64 -44.78 3.89
N GLU A 398 -34.67 -43.87 3.89
CA GLU A 398 -33.70 -43.78 4.98
C GLU A 398 -34.42 -43.35 6.26
N LEU A 399 -34.62 -44.32 7.16
CA LEU A 399 -35.13 -44.17 8.52
C LEU A 399 -34.01 -43.73 9.48
#